data_db6424b3f426a6312beee365b79caec9
#
_entry.id   db6424b3f426a6312beee365b79caec9
#
_cell.length_a   1.000
_cell.length_b   1.000
_cell.length_c   1.000
_cell.angle_alpha   90.00
_cell.angle_beta   90.00
_cell.angle_gamma   90.00
#
_symmetry.space_group_name_H-M   'P 1'
#
loop_
_entity.id
_entity.type
_entity.pdbx_description
1 polymer ?
#
loop_
_entity_poly.entity_id
_entity_poly.type
_entity_poly.pdbx_seq_one_letter_code
_entity_poly.pdbx_strand_id
1 'polypeptide(L)'
;PKGNEEMGPDASLEGRNLGGDFVVKDGWRMYHGKKVPGFPYHPHRGFETVTIVNQGYCDHTDSLGAAGRFGEGDVQWMTAGKGVQHSEMFPLINRNAPNTLELFQIWFNLPGQDKLTEPYFKMLWHEDIPVVKQDGIRLRIIAGSWRDGKNVAPPPNSWASRPDSDLAIWLIRLEPGAIWELPRAADGSNRMLHCFLG
;
A
#
# COMPACT_ATOMS: atom_id res chain seq x y z
N PRO A 1 -2.22 11.14 11.34
CA PRO A 1 -2.60 12.51 11.71
C PRO A 1 -2.21 12.84 13.13
N LYS A 2 -1.86 14.10 13.38
CA LYS A 2 -1.43 14.59 14.66
C LYS A 2 -2.63 14.72 15.60
N GLY A 3 -2.79 13.77 16.49
CA GLY A 3 -3.90 13.71 17.42
C GLY A 3 -5.26 13.49 16.76
N ASN A 4 -6.09 12.70 17.37
CA ASN A 4 -7.44 12.44 16.89
C ASN A 4 -8.42 13.56 17.23
N GLU A 5 -8.13 14.35 18.24
CA GLU A 5 -8.86 15.58 18.60
C GLU A 5 -8.78 16.65 17.50
N GLU A 6 -7.70 16.62 16.70
CA GLU A 6 -7.52 17.53 15.57
C GLU A 6 -8.07 16.97 14.25
N MET A 7 -8.21 15.67 14.16
CA MET A 7 -8.54 14.94 12.94
C MET A 7 -9.62 13.87 13.15
N GLY A 8 -10.30 13.88 14.28
CA GLY A 8 -11.39 12.97 14.60
C GLY A 8 -12.62 13.15 13.67
N PRO A 9 -13.59 12.24 13.72
CA PRO A 9 -14.76 12.28 12.84
C PRO A 9 -15.55 13.59 12.88
N ASP A 10 -15.53 14.26 14.03
CA ASP A 10 -16.26 15.52 14.29
C ASP A 10 -15.33 16.75 14.34
N ALA A 11 -14.05 16.59 14.00
CA ALA A 11 -13.07 17.68 14.03
C ALA A 11 -13.35 18.74 12.95
N SER A 12 -13.21 20.01 13.31
CA SER A 12 -13.30 21.10 12.35
C SER A 12 -12.07 21.11 11.44
N LEU A 13 -12.30 21.25 10.15
CA LEU A 13 -11.27 21.44 9.15
C LEU A 13 -11.16 22.89 8.69
N GLU A 14 -11.87 23.81 9.36
CA GLU A 14 -11.85 25.24 9.04
C GLU A 14 -10.44 25.81 9.24
N GLY A 15 -9.99 26.59 8.26
CA GLY A 15 -8.64 27.18 8.26
C GLY A 15 -7.49 26.21 8.02
N ARG A 16 -7.75 24.92 7.83
CA ARG A 16 -6.72 23.93 7.46
C ARG A 16 -6.48 23.95 5.96
N ASN A 17 -5.23 23.75 5.56
CA ASN A 17 -4.89 23.56 4.17
C ASN A 17 -5.31 22.14 3.76
N LEU A 18 -6.35 22.02 2.93
CA LEU A 18 -6.99 20.76 2.55
C LEU A 18 -6.59 20.37 1.14
N GLY A 19 -5.44 19.78 1.02
CA GLY A 19 -5.03 19.18 -0.24
C GLY A 19 -3.63 19.58 -0.69
N GLY A 20 -2.86 18.61 -1.15
CA GLY A 20 -1.57 18.81 -1.78
C GLY A 20 -0.50 19.42 -0.88
N ASP A 21 -0.58 19.23 0.42
CA ASP A 21 0.38 19.76 1.37
C ASP A 21 1.74 19.08 1.26
N PHE A 22 2.52 19.56 0.30
CA PHE A 22 3.94 19.17 0.16
C PHE A 22 4.85 20.02 1.06
N VAL A 23 4.31 21.05 1.72
CA VAL A 23 5.02 21.89 2.67
C VAL A 23 4.78 21.36 4.08
N VAL A 24 5.85 21.19 4.86
CA VAL A 24 5.74 20.81 6.26
C VAL A 24 5.07 21.93 7.04
N LYS A 25 3.94 21.65 7.67
CA LYS A 25 3.21 22.53 8.56
C LYS A 25 3.01 21.84 9.91
N ASP A 26 3.36 22.51 10.98
CA ASP A 26 3.28 21.97 12.36
C ASP A 26 3.99 20.60 12.54
N GLY A 27 5.07 20.37 11.78
CA GLY A 27 5.80 19.09 11.75
C GLY A 27 5.15 18.00 10.90
N TRP A 28 4.10 18.30 10.16
CA TRP A 28 3.33 17.34 9.36
C TRP A 28 3.32 17.71 7.88
N ARG A 29 3.34 16.68 7.06
CA ARG A 29 3.23 16.77 5.63
C ARG A 29 2.20 15.76 5.16
N MET A 30 0.99 16.21 4.86
CA MET A 30 -0.12 15.34 4.55
C MET A 30 -1.13 16.00 3.64
N TYR A 31 -1.72 15.21 2.76
CA TYR A 31 -2.88 15.57 1.97
C TYR A 31 -4.17 15.20 2.71
N HIS A 32 -5.14 16.11 2.74
CA HIS A 32 -6.42 15.90 3.40
C HIS A 32 -7.59 16.12 2.44
N GLY A 33 -8.60 15.25 2.50
CA GLY A 33 -9.92 15.51 1.93
C GLY A 33 -10.67 16.58 2.74
N LYS A 34 -11.84 17.00 2.26
CA LYS A 34 -12.63 18.09 2.89
C LYS A 34 -13.10 17.76 4.30
N LYS A 35 -13.40 16.49 4.61
CA LYS A 35 -13.94 16.03 5.89
C LYS A 35 -13.15 14.87 6.49
N VAL A 36 -12.51 14.07 5.65
CA VAL A 36 -11.76 12.89 6.05
C VAL A 36 -10.38 12.94 5.41
N PRO A 37 -9.30 12.59 6.12
CA PRO A 37 -7.97 12.47 5.52
C PRO A 37 -8.01 11.51 4.33
N GLY A 38 -7.22 11.80 3.31
CA GLY A 38 -7.14 10.93 2.15
C GLY A 38 -6.77 11.66 0.87
N PHE A 39 -6.86 10.96 -0.23
CA PHE A 39 -6.62 11.46 -1.57
C PHE A 39 -7.95 11.54 -2.32
N PRO A 40 -8.48 12.74 -2.59
CA PRO A 40 -9.64 12.91 -3.44
C PRO A 40 -9.43 12.31 -4.82
N TYR A 41 -10.48 12.27 -5.60
CA TYR A 41 -10.52 11.66 -6.91
C TYR A 41 -9.39 12.16 -7.82
N HIS A 42 -8.53 11.25 -8.24
CA HIS A 42 -7.35 11.53 -9.07
C HIS A 42 -7.05 10.37 -10.03
N PRO A 43 -6.36 10.63 -11.16
CA PRO A 43 -6.10 9.63 -12.19
C PRO A 43 -4.73 8.95 -12.03
N HIS A 44 -4.68 7.70 -12.47
CA HIS A 44 -3.44 6.96 -12.71
C HIS A 44 -3.44 6.34 -14.09
N ARG A 45 -2.28 6.27 -14.75
CA ARG A 45 -2.11 5.66 -16.07
C ARG A 45 -0.69 5.15 -16.28
N GLY A 46 -0.56 3.93 -16.83
CA GLY A 46 0.72 3.37 -17.25
C GLY A 46 1.59 2.83 -16.13
N PHE A 47 1.02 2.60 -14.95
CA PHE A 47 1.70 2.03 -13.79
C PHE A 47 0.73 1.25 -12.90
N GLU A 48 1.25 0.68 -11.84
CA GLU A 48 0.50 -0.05 -10.83
C GLU A 48 0.74 0.55 -9.45
N THR A 49 -0.25 0.45 -8.58
CA THR A 49 -0.12 0.77 -7.16
C THR A 49 -0.35 -0.49 -6.32
N VAL A 50 0.52 -0.71 -5.33
CA VAL A 50 0.32 -1.71 -4.28
C VAL A 50 0.24 -0.98 -2.96
N THR A 51 -0.95 -0.93 -2.38
CA THR A 51 -1.23 -0.23 -1.13
C THR A 51 -1.31 -1.25 -0.01
N ILE A 52 -0.35 -1.20 0.90
CA ILE A 52 -0.23 -2.08 2.06
C ILE A 52 -0.68 -1.28 3.28
N VAL A 53 -1.77 -1.67 3.93
CA VAL A 53 -2.24 -1.01 5.15
C VAL A 53 -1.93 -1.91 6.35
N ASN A 54 -0.86 -1.58 7.07
CA ASN A 54 -0.48 -2.36 8.26
C ASN A 54 -1.35 -2.08 9.47
N GLN A 55 -1.75 -0.81 9.64
CA GLN A 55 -2.65 -0.37 10.72
C GLN A 55 -3.64 0.64 10.17
N GLY A 56 -4.85 0.63 10.69
CA GLY A 56 -5.93 1.51 10.24
C GLY A 56 -6.58 1.04 8.96
N TYR A 57 -7.30 1.93 8.29
CA TYR A 57 -8.14 1.59 7.16
C TYR A 57 -8.00 2.58 6.02
N CYS A 58 -8.22 2.07 4.81
CA CYS A 58 -8.36 2.84 3.60
C CYS A 58 -9.70 2.49 2.94
N ASP A 59 -10.46 3.52 2.57
CA ASP A 59 -11.67 3.39 1.76
C ASP A 59 -11.31 3.76 0.32
N HIS A 60 -11.49 2.82 -0.59
CA HIS A 60 -11.22 2.99 -2.01
C HIS A 60 -12.50 2.99 -2.82
N THR A 61 -12.55 3.87 -3.82
CA THR A 61 -13.55 3.83 -4.90
C THR A 61 -12.89 4.19 -6.22
N ASP A 62 -13.29 3.55 -7.31
CA ASP A 62 -12.66 3.82 -8.59
C ASP A 62 -13.65 3.85 -9.78
N SER A 63 -13.14 4.29 -10.93
CA SER A 63 -13.89 4.41 -12.19
C SER A 63 -14.22 3.07 -12.85
N LEU A 64 -13.73 1.96 -12.33
CA LEU A 64 -14.05 0.60 -12.79
C LEU A 64 -15.25 0.03 -12.04
N GLY A 65 -15.77 0.77 -11.05
CA GLY A 65 -16.88 0.36 -10.19
C GLY A 65 -16.46 -0.45 -8.97
N ALA A 66 -15.15 -0.57 -8.68
CA ALA A 66 -14.70 -1.16 -7.43
C ALA A 66 -14.86 -0.15 -6.29
N ALA A 67 -15.32 -0.63 -5.15
CA ALA A 67 -15.40 0.12 -3.91
C ALA A 67 -15.23 -0.82 -2.72
N GLY A 68 -14.51 -0.38 -1.68
CA GLY A 68 -14.32 -1.19 -0.49
C GLY A 68 -13.45 -0.54 0.56
N ARG A 69 -13.59 -1.05 1.78
CA ARG A 69 -12.71 -0.75 2.89
C ARG A 69 -11.74 -1.91 3.11
N PHE A 70 -10.47 -1.58 3.29
CA PHE A 70 -9.43 -2.55 3.60
C PHE A 70 -8.46 -1.97 4.64
N GLY A 71 -7.78 -2.83 5.37
CA GLY A 71 -6.87 -2.40 6.43
C GLY A 71 -6.34 -3.54 7.26
N GLU A 72 -5.68 -3.23 8.39
CA GLU A 72 -5.22 -4.21 9.39
C GLU A 72 -4.41 -5.39 8.78
N GLY A 73 -3.59 -5.07 7.81
CA GLY A 73 -2.74 -6.03 7.13
C GLY A 73 -3.18 -6.40 5.71
N ASP A 74 -4.30 -5.90 5.22
CA ASP A 74 -4.74 -6.11 3.85
C ASP A 74 -3.86 -5.35 2.86
N VAL A 75 -3.88 -5.81 1.62
CA VAL A 75 -3.17 -5.19 0.51
C VAL A 75 -4.09 -5.03 -0.69
N GLN A 76 -4.12 -3.82 -1.22
CA GLN A 76 -4.78 -3.54 -2.49
C GLN A 76 -3.74 -3.49 -3.61
N TRP A 77 -3.99 -4.17 -4.71
CA TRP A 77 -3.20 -4.10 -5.92
C TRP A 77 -4.04 -3.59 -7.08
N MET A 78 -3.69 -2.43 -7.61
CA MET A 78 -4.38 -1.83 -8.73
C MET A 78 -3.42 -1.67 -9.91
N THR A 79 -3.68 -2.39 -11.00
CA THR A 79 -3.05 -2.15 -12.29
C THR A 79 -3.84 -1.03 -12.97
N ALA A 80 -3.29 0.18 -13.03
CA ALA A 80 -3.98 1.29 -13.66
C ALA A 80 -3.98 1.20 -15.20
N GLY A 81 -2.93 0.63 -15.79
CA GLY A 81 -2.86 0.36 -17.20
C GLY A 81 -3.27 1.54 -18.09
N LYS A 82 -4.26 1.37 -18.94
CA LYS A 82 -4.75 2.43 -19.85
C LYS A 82 -5.44 3.60 -19.15
N GLY A 83 -5.77 3.47 -17.86
CA GLY A 83 -6.25 4.56 -17.01
C GLY A 83 -7.31 4.14 -16.01
N VAL A 84 -7.16 4.60 -14.78
CA VAL A 84 -8.14 4.50 -13.69
C VAL A 84 -8.18 5.85 -12.99
N GLN A 85 -9.36 6.27 -12.59
CA GLN A 85 -9.52 7.36 -11.63
C GLN A 85 -10.03 6.76 -10.33
N HIS A 86 -9.45 7.16 -9.20
CA HIS A 86 -9.86 6.65 -7.91
C HIS A 86 -9.73 7.70 -6.80
N SER A 87 -10.32 7.39 -5.68
CA SER A 87 -10.09 8.08 -4.40
C SER A 87 -9.72 7.10 -3.33
N GLU A 88 -8.85 7.53 -2.43
CA GLU A 88 -8.44 6.79 -1.24
C GLU A 88 -8.69 7.67 -0.03
N MET A 89 -9.60 7.27 0.86
CA MET A 89 -9.94 8.02 2.05
C MET A 89 -9.53 7.20 3.28
N PHE A 90 -9.06 7.90 4.32
CA PHE A 90 -8.61 7.28 5.56
C PHE A 90 -9.64 7.52 6.65
N PRO A 91 -10.57 6.57 6.88
CA PRO A 91 -11.69 6.78 7.79
C PRO A 91 -11.21 6.88 9.25
N LEU A 92 -11.73 7.85 9.95
CA LEU A 92 -11.48 8.08 11.38
C LEU A 92 -12.59 7.39 12.18
N ILE A 93 -12.49 6.08 12.36
CA ILE A 93 -13.56 5.24 12.92
C ILE A 93 -13.66 5.33 14.44
N ASN A 94 -12.55 5.66 15.12
CA ASN A 94 -12.53 5.81 16.57
C ASN A 94 -12.83 7.25 16.96
N ARG A 95 -13.84 7.45 17.79
CA ARG A 95 -14.21 8.76 18.33
C ARG A 95 -13.41 9.14 19.58
N ASN A 96 -13.05 8.15 20.39
CA ASN A 96 -12.45 8.33 21.70
C ASN A 96 -11.04 7.75 21.83
N ALA A 97 -10.44 7.38 20.70
CA ALA A 97 -9.11 6.80 20.63
C ALA A 97 -8.38 7.27 19.36
N PRO A 98 -7.05 7.18 19.31
CA PRO A 98 -6.30 7.47 18.09
C PRO A 98 -6.76 6.64 16.91
N ASN A 99 -6.76 7.25 15.73
CA ASN A 99 -6.94 6.58 14.45
C ASN A 99 -5.57 6.46 13.75
N THR A 100 -4.78 5.52 14.22
CA THR A 100 -3.45 5.28 13.66
C THR A 100 -3.59 4.76 12.25
N LEU A 101 -2.80 5.30 11.34
CA LEU A 101 -2.65 4.78 9.99
C LEU A 101 -1.17 4.52 9.73
N GLU A 102 -0.83 3.29 9.38
CA GLU A 102 0.47 2.89 8.85
C GLU A 102 0.25 2.25 7.49
N LEU A 103 0.67 2.97 6.45
CA LEU A 103 0.41 2.60 5.07
C LEU A 103 1.66 2.78 4.23
N PHE A 104 1.92 1.81 3.36
CA PHE A 104 2.91 1.91 2.28
C PHE A 104 2.18 1.82 0.95
N GLN A 105 2.48 2.73 0.04
CA GLN A 105 2.03 2.64 -1.34
C GLN A 105 3.25 2.54 -2.25
N ILE A 106 3.35 1.43 -2.97
CA ILE A 106 4.44 1.14 -3.90
C ILE A 106 3.92 1.37 -5.31
N TRP A 107 4.67 2.12 -6.11
CA TRP A 107 4.33 2.38 -7.50
C TRP A 107 5.28 1.61 -8.41
N PHE A 108 4.72 0.82 -9.32
CA PHE A 108 5.45 0.11 -10.36
C PHE A 108 5.18 0.74 -11.71
N ASN A 109 6.22 1.27 -12.31
CA ASN A 109 6.15 1.79 -13.66
C ASN A 109 6.09 0.61 -14.65
N LEU A 110 4.96 0.45 -15.35
CA LEU A 110 4.82 -0.63 -16.33
C LEU A 110 5.78 -0.47 -17.50
N PRO A 111 6.32 -1.56 -18.04
CA PRO A 111 7.05 -1.54 -19.31
C PRO A 111 6.26 -0.88 -20.42
N GLY A 112 6.94 -0.25 -21.38
CA GLY A 112 6.30 0.53 -22.44
C GLY A 112 5.17 -0.20 -23.18
N GLN A 113 5.37 -1.48 -23.45
CA GLN A 113 4.39 -2.35 -24.13
C GLN A 113 3.12 -2.63 -23.28
N ASP A 114 3.23 -2.54 -21.95
CA ASP A 114 2.15 -2.89 -21.02
C ASP A 114 1.46 -1.65 -20.43
N LYS A 115 1.95 -0.45 -20.75
CA LYS A 115 1.42 0.81 -20.18
C LYS A 115 -0.07 1.04 -20.44
N LEU A 116 -0.60 0.45 -21.49
CA LEU A 116 -2.01 0.57 -21.88
C LEU A 116 -2.79 -0.74 -21.73
N THR A 117 -2.28 -1.65 -20.88
CA THR A 117 -3.01 -2.88 -20.56
C THR A 117 -4.35 -2.57 -19.89
N GLU A 118 -5.27 -3.54 -19.90
CA GLU A 118 -6.56 -3.37 -19.22
C GLU A 118 -6.35 -3.18 -17.72
N PRO A 119 -7.01 -2.20 -17.13
CA PRO A 119 -6.96 -1.98 -15.68
C PRO A 119 -7.51 -3.18 -14.91
N TYR A 120 -6.97 -3.38 -13.74
CA TYR A 120 -7.42 -4.44 -12.85
C TYR A 120 -7.26 -4.03 -11.38
N PHE A 121 -8.24 -4.39 -10.57
CA PHE A 121 -8.24 -4.21 -9.13
C PHE A 121 -8.26 -5.57 -8.45
N LYS A 122 -7.39 -5.76 -7.47
CA LYS A 122 -7.32 -7.00 -6.69
C LYS A 122 -7.07 -6.70 -5.21
N MET A 123 -7.85 -7.35 -4.35
CA MET A 123 -7.60 -7.40 -2.93
C MET A 123 -6.79 -8.65 -2.59
N LEU A 124 -5.80 -8.49 -1.72
CA LEU A 124 -5.08 -9.56 -1.04
C LEU A 124 -5.41 -9.41 0.44
N TRP A 125 -6.32 -10.23 0.92
CA TRP A 125 -6.74 -10.18 2.32
C TRP A 125 -5.62 -10.71 3.22
N HIS A 126 -5.48 -10.14 4.41
CA HIS A 126 -4.36 -10.45 5.31
C HIS A 126 -4.28 -11.93 5.68
N GLU A 127 -5.42 -12.62 5.77
CA GLU A 127 -5.52 -14.05 6.04
C GLU A 127 -5.01 -14.93 4.88
N ASP A 128 -5.05 -14.42 3.64
CA ASP A 128 -4.59 -15.13 2.44
C ASP A 128 -3.12 -14.86 2.13
N ILE A 129 -2.53 -13.84 2.75
CA ILE A 129 -1.11 -13.48 2.52
C ILE A 129 -0.21 -14.48 3.25
N PRO A 130 0.66 -15.22 2.53
CA PRO A 130 1.55 -16.19 3.16
C PRO A 130 2.47 -15.55 4.19
N VAL A 131 2.58 -16.20 5.34
CA VAL A 131 3.48 -15.80 6.41
C VAL A 131 4.43 -16.95 6.73
N VAL A 132 5.73 -16.67 6.64
CA VAL A 132 6.79 -17.56 7.10
C VAL A 132 7.30 -17.06 8.46
N LYS A 133 7.42 -17.97 9.42
CA LYS A 133 8.02 -17.70 10.72
C LYS A 133 9.18 -18.67 10.94
N GLN A 134 10.35 -18.15 11.14
CA GLN A 134 11.57 -18.95 11.32
C GLN A 134 12.61 -18.13 12.11
N ASP A 135 13.21 -18.72 13.14
CA ASP A 135 14.42 -18.20 13.85
C ASP A 135 14.35 -16.69 14.22
N GLY A 136 13.24 -16.26 14.79
CA GLY A 136 13.00 -14.85 15.14
C GLY A 136 12.66 -13.94 13.95
N ILE A 137 12.34 -14.52 12.80
CA ILE A 137 11.96 -13.81 11.58
C ILE A 137 10.48 -14.05 11.29
N ARG A 138 9.76 -13.01 10.96
CA ARG A 138 8.41 -13.08 10.41
C ARG A 138 8.40 -12.38 9.04
N LEU A 139 8.16 -13.15 8.00
CA LEU A 139 8.12 -12.70 6.62
C LEU A 139 6.70 -12.83 6.07
N ARG A 140 6.09 -11.73 5.65
CA ARG A 140 4.85 -11.70 4.88
C ARG A 140 5.19 -11.53 3.40
N ILE A 141 4.67 -12.40 2.56
CA ILE A 141 4.99 -12.47 1.12
C ILE A 141 3.81 -11.88 0.36
N ILE A 142 3.91 -10.61 -0.04
CA ILE A 142 2.87 -9.90 -0.79
C ILE A 142 3.02 -10.20 -2.28
N ALA A 143 4.25 -10.28 -2.76
CA ALA A 143 4.56 -10.67 -4.13
C ALA A 143 5.87 -11.45 -4.19
N GLY A 144 6.05 -12.23 -5.25
CA GLY A 144 7.18 -13.13 -5.42
C GLY A 144 7.06 -14.36 -4.52
N SER A 145 8.10 -15.16 -4.47
CA SER A 145 8.14 -16.39 -3.68
C SER A 145 9.30 -16.38 -2.70
N TRP A 146 9.13 -17.10 -1.61
CA TRP A 146 10.19 -17.42 -0.67
C TRP A 146 10.47 -18.91 -0.73
N ARG A 147 11.65 -19.31 -1.21
CA ARG A 147 12.01 -20.72 -1.47
C ARG A 147 10.91 -21.41 -2.31
N ASP A 148 10.47 -22.59 -1.94
CA ASP A 148 9.38 -23.33 -2.62
C ASP A 148 7.99 -22.95 -2.05
N GLY A 149 7.87 -21.79 -1.41
CA GLY A 149 6.68 -21.36 -0.69
C GLY A 149 5.55 -20.90 -1.59
N LYS A 150 4.36 -20.90 -1.01
CA LYS A 150 3.16 -20.35 -1.65
C LYS A 150 3.33 -18.84 -1.83
N ASN A 151 2.89 -18.34 -2.95
CA ASN A 151 2.74 -16.92 -3.22
C ASN A 151 1.27 -16.58 -3.49
N VAL A 152 0.93 -15.31 -3.35
CA VAL A 152 -0.37 -14.81 -3.80
C VAL A 152 -0.22 -14.46 -5.28
N ALA A 153 -1.16 -14.91 -6.12
CA ALA A 153 -1.14 -14.55 -7.51
C ALA A 153 -1.37 -13.03 -7.66
N PRO A 154 -0.51 -12.30 -8.38
CA PRO A 154 -0.72 -10.89 -8.69
C PRO A 154 -1.94 -10.70 -9.61
N PRO A 155 -2.36 -9.44 -9.90
CA PRO A 155 -3.32 -9.17 -10.97
C PRO A 155 -2.85 -9.77 -12.31
N PRO A 156 -3.76 -10.26 -13.15
CA PRO A 156 -3.39 -10.98 -14.39
C PRO A 156 -2.59 -10.12 -15.37
N ASN A 157 -2.85 -8.82 -15.40
CA ASN A 157 -2.17 -7.86 -16.29
C ASN A 157 -1.02 -7.12 -15.60
N SER A 158 -0.67 -7.53 -14.37
CA SER A 158 0.45 -6.95 -13.64
C SER A 158 1.79 -7.37 -14.25
N TRP A 159 2.78 -6.49 -14.14
CA TRP A 159 4.15 -6.86 -14.43
C TRP A 159 4.61 -8.05 -13.57
N ALA A 160 4.17 -8.12 -12.33
CA ALA A 160 4.47 -9.22 -11.41
C ALA A 160 3.93 -10.59 -11.87
N SER A 161 2.97 -10.64 -12.80
CA SER A 161 2.46 -11.90 -13.35
C SER A 161 3.41 -12.53 -14.36
N ARG A 162 4.42 -11.81 -14.81
CA ARG A 162 5.43 -12.30 -15.76
C ARG A 162 6.48 -13.14 -15.04
N PRO A 163 6.81 -14.33 -15.54
CA PRO A 163 7.81 -15.20 -14.93
C PRO A 163 9.21 -14.55 -14.82
N ASP A 164 9.55 -13.66 -15.76
CA ASP A 164 10.82 -12.96 -15.86
C ASP A 164 10.89 -11.63 -15.08
N SER A 165 9.82 -11.25 -14.38
CA SER A 165 9.80 -9.98 -13.65
C SER A 165 10.71 -9.95 -12.43
N ASP A 166 11.00 -11.10 -11.82
CA ASP A 166 11.72 -11.27 -10.53
C ASP A 166 11.23 -10.30 -9.45
N LEU A 167 9.93 -9.93 -9.51
CA LEU A 167 9.35 -8.96 -8.61
C LEU A 167 9.01 -9.63 -7.29
N ALA A 168 9.49 -9.03 -6.20
CA ALA A 168 9.17 -9.45 -4.85
C ALA A 168 8.82 -8.24 -3.98
N ILE A 169 7.79 -8.40 -3.15
CA ILE A 169 7.42 -7.45 -2.10
C ILE A 169 7.27 -8.24 -0.81
N TRP A 170 8.11 -7.95 0.15
CA TRP A 170 8.11 -8.61 1.44
C TRP A 170 8.07 -7.62 2.58
N LEU A 171 7.24 -7.90 3.58
CA LEU A 171 7.30 -7.24 4.88
C LEU A 171 8.03 -8.16 5.85
N ILE A 172 9.16 -7.67 6.38
CA ILE A 172 10.06 -8.45 7.21
C ILE A 172 10.08 -7.85 8.61
N ARG A 173 9.85 -8.68 9.61
CA ARG A 173 10.06 -8.35 11.02
C ARG A 173 11.14 -9.26 11.58
N LEU A 174 12.14 -8.65 12.21
CA LEU A 174 13.20 -9.35 12.90
C LEU A 174 13.05 -9.10 14.40
N GLU A 175 13.09 -10.14 15.21
CA GLU A 175 13.19 -10.01 16.66
C GLU A 175 14.60 -9.56 17.05
N PRO A 176 14.80 -8.95 18.22
CA PRO A 176 16.12 -8.54 18.66
C PRO A 176 17.15 -9.67 18.60
N GLY A 177 18.27 -9.43 17.96
CA GLY A 177 19.35 -10.41 17.77
C GLY A 177 19.15 -11.41 16.63
N ALA A 178 18.00 -11.39 15.93
CA ALA A 178 17.80 -12.23 14.77
C ALA A 178 18.67 -11.77 13.60
N ILE A 179 19.24 -12.74 12.91
CA ILE A 179 20.05 -12.51 11.70
C ILE A 179 19.34 -13.20 10.52
N TRP A 180 19.21 -12.47 9.45
CA TRP A 180 18.62 -13.00 8.23
C TRP A 180 19.44 -12.62 7.00
N GLU A 181 19.74 -13.61 6.20
CA GLU A 181 20.39 -13.41 4.91
C GLU A 181 19.35 -13.23 3.82
N LEU A 182 19.37 -12.07 3.17
CA LEU A 182 18.49 -11.78 2.06
C LEU A 182 18.87 -12.65 0.85
N PRO A 183 17.96 -13.45 0.28
CA PRO A 183 18.27 -14.31 -0.84
C PRO A 183 18.74 -13.49 -2.05
N ARG A 184 19.60 -14.09 -2.84
CA ARG A 184 20.08 -13.48 -4.09
C ARG A 184 18.89 -13.26 -5.04
N ALA A 185 18.84 -12.11 -5.68
CA ALA A 185 17.94 -11.83 -6.78
C ALA A 185 18.58 -12.21 -8.12
N ALA A 186 17.79 -12.24 -9.18
CA ALA A 186 18.30 -12.39 -10.54
C ALA A 186 19.27 -11.25 -10.90
N ASP A 187 20.18 -11.51 -11.80
CA ASP A 187 21.12 -10.51 -12.27
C ASP A 187 20.36 -9.37 -12.96
N GLY A 188 20.69 -8.13 -12.57
CA GLY A 188 19.99 -6.94 -13.06
C GLY A 188 18.78 -6.50 -12.23
N SER A 189 18.32 -7.30 -11.25
CA SER A 189 17.26 -6.89 -10.33
C SER A 189 17.75 -5.83 -9.35
N ASN A 190 17.01 -4.74 -9.23
CA ASN A 190 17.26 -3.71 -8.22
C ASN A 190 16.49 -4.06 -6.94
N ARG A 191 17.11 -3.74 -5.77
CA ARG A 191 16.48 -3.93 -4.48
C ARG A 191 16.45 -2.65 -3.69
N MET A 192 15.38 -2.48 -2.92
CA MET A 192 15.24 -1.41 -1.96
C MET A 192 14.82 -2.01 -0.62
N LEU A 193 15.50 -1.63 0.45
CA LEU A 193 15.13 -1.96 1.82
C LEU A 193 14.71 -0.66 2.52
N HIS A 194 13.55 -0.71 3.16
CA HIS A 194 13.00 0.37 3.96
C HIS A 194 12.91 -0.09 5.41
N CYS A 195 13.74 0.46 6.30
CA CYS A 195 13.55 0.32 7.75
C CYS A 195 12.57 1.40 8.21
N PHE A 196 11.46 1.00 8.81
CA PHE A 196 10.41 1.92 9.24
C PHE A 196 10.02 1.76 10.72
N LEU A 197 10.48 0.68 11.34
CA LEU A 197 10.31 0.41 12.76
C LEU A 197 11.59 -0.26 13.28
N GLY A 198 12.13 0.24 14.41
CA GLY A 198 13.34 -0.29 15.04
C GLY A 198 13.68 0.44 16.33
#